data_5ebb85c807e6f6e86daaac0949907394
#
_entry.id   5ebb85c807e6f6e86daaac0949907394
#
_cell.length_a   1.000
_cell.length_b   1.000
_cell.length_c   1.000
_cell.angle_alpha   90.00
_cell.angle_beta   90.00
_cell.angle_gamma   90.00
#
_symmetry.space_group_name_H-M   'P 1'
#
loop_
_entity.id
_entity.type
_entity.pdbx_description
1 polymer ?
#
loop_
_entity_poly.entity_id
_entity_poly.type
_entity_poly.pdbx_seq_one_letter_code
_entity_poly.pdbx_strand_id
1 'polypeptide(L)'
;MITFLLLFPTFVDDFNKLLIESEKVHLKPNERLNTELRIFALIRLGITDSVKIAQFLRYSVTTIYNYRTKARNKAACNRDEFEKYVMQIGSLEQ
;
A
#
# COMPACT_ATOMS: atom_id res chain seq x y z
N MET A 1 5.94 10.49 -6.62
CA MET A 1 6.05 9.42 -5.58
C MET A 1 7.45 9.25 -5.00
N ILE A 2 8.48 9.84 -5.64
CA ILE A 2 9.85 9.78 -5.10
C ILE A 2 9.92 10.43 -3.72
N THR A 3 9.22 11.57 -3.54
CA THR A 3 9.17 12.26 -2.24
C THR A 3 8.63 11.34 -1.14
N PHE A 4 7.63 10.52 -1.46
CA PHE A 4 7.09 9.56 -0.49
C PHE A 4 8.18 8.60 -0.02
N LEU A 5 8.99 8.06 -0.94
CA LEU A 5 10.04 7.12 -0.58
C LEU A 5 11.18 7.78 0.20
N LEU A 6 11.38 9.09 0.07
CA LEU A 6 12.33 9.80 0.91
C LEU A 6 11.82 9.90 2.35
N LEU A 7 10.51 9.99 2.54
CA LEU A 7 9.90 10.04 3.88
C LEU A 7 9.73 8.65 4.48
N PHE A 8 9.52 7.64 3.64
CA PHE A 8 9.27 6.27 4.08
C PHE A 8 10.18 5.32 3.28
N PRO A 9 11.50 5.35 3.52
CA PRO A 9 12.45 4.61 2.68
C PRO A 9 12.31 3.09 2.76
N THR A 10 11.73 2.56 3.82
CA THR A 10 11.53 1.11 3.98
C THR A 10 10.09 0.70 3.72
N PHE A 11 9.30 1.56 3.09
CA PHE A 11 7.87 1.30 2.90
C PHE A 11 7.59 -0.04 2.21
N VAL A 12 8.30 -0.34 1.12
CA VAL A 12 8.08 -1.59 0.37
C VAL A 12 8.37 -2.80 1.24
N ASP A 13 9.48 -2.78 1.97
CA ASP A 13 9.86 -3.89 2.85
C ASP A 13 8.85 -4.04 3.99
N ASP A 14 8.43 -2.93 4.58
CA ASP A 14 7.48 -2.95 5.68
C ASP A 14 6.09 -3.39 5.22
N PHE A 15 5.68 -2.94 4.04
CA PHE A 15 4.43 -3.40 3.43
C PHE A 15 4.47 -4.91 3.22
N ASN A 16 5.57 -5.41 2.67
CA ASN A 16 5.73 -6.85 2.42
C ASN A 16 5.70 -7.68 3.70
N LYS A 17 6.14 -7.14 4.82
CA LYS A 17 6.06 -7.84 6.10
C LYS A 17 4.61 -8.10 6.54
N LEU A 18 3.66 -7.36 5.99
CA LEU A 18 2.25 -7.54 6.31
C LEU A 18 1.58 -8.62 5.44
N LEU A 19 2.27 -9.12 4.42
CA LEU A 19 1.73 -10.08 3.47
C LEU A 19 2.28 -11.47 3.74
N ILE A 20 1.50 -12.51 3.35
CA ILE A 20 2.01 -13.88 3.40
C ILE A 20 3.17 -14.01 2.42
N GLU A 21 4.10 -14.93 2.71
CA GLU A 21 5.37 -15.04 1.99
C GLU A 21 5.20 -15.21 0.49
N SER A 22 4.25 -16.04 0.06
CA SER A 22 4.03 -16.31 -1.35
C SER A 22 3.41 -15.14 -2.11
N GLU A 23 2.91 -14.13 -1.39
CA GLU A 23 2.18 -13.01 -1.99
C GLU A 23 2.90 -11.68 -1.86
N LYS A 24 4.14 -11.69 -1.43
CA LYS A 24 4.93 -10.45 -1.31
C LYS A 24 5.13 -9.81 -2.67
N VAL A 25 5.14 -8.48 -2.68
CA VAL A 25 5.33 -7.71 -3.91
C VAL A 25 6.79 -7.76 -4.33
N HIS A 26 7.03 -8.13 -5.58
CA HIS A 26 8.37 -8.13 -6.18
C HIS A 26 8.40 -7.10 -7.29
N LEU A 27 9.16 -6.03 -7.09
CA LEU A 27 9.27 -4.96 -8.07
C LEU A 27 10.27 -5.33 -9.16
N LYS A 28 10.01 -4.86 -10.38
CA LYS A 28 10.97 -4.96 -11.47
C LYS A 28 12.17 -4.05 -11.17
N PRO A 29 13.35 -4.32 -11.79
CA PRO A 29 14.57 -3.55 -11.46
C PRO A 29 14.43 -2.03 -11.56
N ASN A 30 13.61 -1.52 -12.46
CA ASN A 30 13.45 -0.09 -12.66
C ASN A 30 12.23 0.49 -11.97
N GLU A 31 11.46 -0.34 -11.24
CA GLU A 31 10.28 0.12 -10.53
C GLU A 31 10.64 0.48 -9.10
N ARG A 32 10.10 1.60 -8.61
CA ARG A 32 10.17 1.98 -7.20
C ARG A 32 8.89 1.66 -6.47
N LEU A 33 7.75 1.84 -7.17
CA LEU A 33 6.42 1.49 -6.70
C LEU A 33 5.60 1.01 -7.88
N ASN A 34 4.83 -0.06 -7.69
CA ASN A 34 3.84 -0.47 -8.68
C ASN A 34 2.47 0.12 -8.29
N THR A 35 1.42 -0.22 -9.05
CA THR A 35 0.08 0.32 -8.80
C THR A 35 -0.42 0.00 -7.39
N GLU A 36 -0.26 -1.24 -6.94
CA GLU A 36 -0.67 -1.64 -5.59
C GLU A 36 0.01 -0.79 -4.53
N LEU A 37 1.33 -0.64 -4.63
CA LEU A 37 2.08 0.13 -3.66
C LEU A 37 1.74 1.61 -3.71
N ARG A 38 1.43 2.16 -4.89
CA ARG A 38 1.00 3.57 -4.98
C ARG A 38 -0.31 3.81 -4.26
N ILE A 39 -1.25 2.88 -4.38
CA ILE A 39 -2.52 2.97 -3.67
C ILE A 39 -2.28 3.02 -2.17
N PHE A 40 -1.47 2.09 -1.65
CA PHE A 40 -1.22 2.02 -0.22
C PHE A 40 -0.29 3.12 0.28
N ALA A 41 0.55 3.70 -0.60
CA ALA A 41 1.30 4.89 -0.25
C ALA A 41 0.37 6.07 0.01
N LEU A 42 -0.67 6.25 -0.82
CA LEU A 42 -1.66 7.29 -0.59
C LEU A 42 -2.44 7.04 0.70
N ILE A 43 -2.81 5.79 0.96
CA ILE A 43 -3.47 5.43 2.22
C ILE A 43 -2.57 5.78 3.39
N ARG A 44 -1.28 5.48 3.32
CA ARG A 44 -0.32 5.81 4.38
C ARG A 44 -0.27 7.32 4.64
N LEU A 45 -0.43 8.14 3.60
CA LEU A 45 -0.46 9.59 3.71
C LEU A 45 -1.80 10.13 4.23
N GLY A 46 -2.76 9.24 4.49
CA GLY A 46 -4.05 9.63 5.03
C GLY A 46 -5.15 9.76 3.98
N ILE A 47 -4.85 9.51 2.71
CA ILE A 47 -5.85 9.55 1.64
C ILE A 47 -6.45 8.15 1.55
N THR A 48 -7.57 7.94 2.25
CA THR A 48 -8.17 6.61 2.39
C THR A 48 -9.45 6.42 1.60
N ASP A 49 -9.99 7.49 1.01
CA ASP A 49 -11.20 7.43 0.19
C ASP A 49 -10.86 6.88 -1.19
N SER A 50 -11.47 5.76 -1.57
CA SER A 50 -11.19 5.09 -2.85
C SER A 50 -11.52 5.99 -4.06
N VAL A 51 -12.53 6.85 -3.95
CA VAL A 51 -12.85 7.80 -5.03
C VAL A 51 -11.71 8.78 -5.23
N LYS A 52 -11.17 9.33 -4.14
CA LYS A 52 -10.05 10.27 -4.22
C LYS A 52 -8.79 9.60 -4.72
N ILE A 53 -8.51 8.37 -4.28
CA ILE A 53 -7.36 7.61 -4.76
C ILE A 53 -7.49 7.38 -6.27
N ALA A 54 -8.69 6.97 -6.72
CA ALA A 54 -8.95 6.72 -8.13
C ALA A 54 -8.71 7.99 -8.97
N GLN A 55 -9.19 9.13 -8.49
CA GLN A 55 -8.98 10.41 -9.17
C GLN A 55 -7.50 10.78 -9.22
N PHE A 56 -6.80 10.61 -8.11
CA PHE A 56 -5.39 10.94 -8.01
C PHE A 56 -4.53 10.12 -8.95
N LEU A 57 -4.80 8.81 -9.02
CA LEU A 57 -4.02 7.88 -9.83
C LEU A 57 -4.57 7.67 -11.23
N ARG A 58 -5.75 8.24 -11.53
CA ARG A 58 -6.43 8.12 -12.83
C ARG A 58 -6.84 6.69 -13.15
N TYR A 59 -7.38 6.01 -12.15
CA TYR A 59 -8.00 4.70 -12.30
C TYR A 59 -9.49 4.78 -11.99
N SER A 60 -10.25 3.74 -12.35
CA SER A 60 -11.62 3.64 -11.92
C SER A 60 -11.70 3.31 -10.43
N VAL A 61 -12.82 3.68 -9.79
CA VAL A 61 -13.04 3.35 -8.37
C VAL A 61 -13.05 1.84 -8.19
N THR A 62 -13.66 1.11 -9.13
CA THR A 62 -13.69 -0.36 -9.08
C THR A 62 -12.28 -0.95 -9.05
N THR A 63 -11.36 -0.40 -9.83
CA THR A 63 -9.95 -0.84 -9.82
C THR A 63 -9.35 -0.67 -8.44
N ILE A 64 -9.60 0.47 -7.80
CA ILE A 64 -9.06 0.72 -6.46
C ILE A 64 -9.64 -0.27 -5.45
N TYR A 65 -10.95 -0.51 -5.48
CA TYR A 65 -11.58 -1.48 -4.60
C TYR A 65 -10.99 -2.88 -4.78
N ASN A 66 -10.75 -3.28 -6.04
CA ASN A 66 -10.20 -4.60 -6.32
C ASN A 66 -8.79 -4.74 -5.74
N TYR A 67 -7.93 -3.74 -5.91
CA TYR A 67 -6.59 -3.77 -5.33
C TYR A 67 -6.61 -3.83 -3.82
N ARG A 68 -7.47 -3.04 -3.18
CA ARG A 68 -7.57 -3.03 -1.71
C ARG A 68 -8.06 -4.37 -1.19
N THR A 69 -9.07 -4.94 -1.84
CA THR A 69 -9.61 -6.26 -1.44
C THR A 69 -8.56 -7.35 -1.61
N LYS A 70 -7.86 -7.36 -2.74
CA LYS A 70 -6.82 -8.36 -3.00
C LYS A 70 -5.71 -8.27 -1.97
N ALA A 71 -5.28 -7.05 -1.64
CA ALA A 71 -4.22 -6.87 -0.65
C ALA A 71 -4.65 -7.39 0.72
N ARG A 72 -5.87 -7.07 1.14
CA ARG A 72 -6.38 -7.58 2.42
C ARG A 72 -6.42 -9.11 2.44
N ASN A 73 -6.76 -9.74 1.31
CA ASN A 73 -6.80 -11.20 1.22
C ASN A 73 -5.41 -11.85 1.25
N LYS A 74 -4.36 -11.08 0.94
CA LYS A 74 -2.97 -11.54 1.01
C LYS A 74 -2.33 -11.28 2.36
N ALA A 75 -3.05 -10.64 3.28
CA ALA A 75 -2.48 -10.24 4.56
C ALA A 75 -2.12 -11.44 5.42
N ALA A 76 -0.94 -11.39 6.05
CA ALA A 76 -0.53 -12.38 7.05
C ALA A 76 -1.17 -12.08 8.42
N CYS A 77 -1.70 -10.87 8.59
CA CYS A 77 -2.42 -10.45 9.78
C CYS A 77 -3.92 -10.53 9.54
N ASN A 78 -4.73 -10.10 10.51
CA ASN A 78 -6.18 -10.02 10.35
C ASN A 78 -6.49 -9.05 9.20
N ARG A 79 -7.24 -9.54 8.19
CA ARG A 79 -7.54 -8.76 7.01
C ARG A 79 -8.25 -7.45 7.31
N ASP A 80 -9.09 -7.44 8.34
CA ASP A 80 -9.85 -6.24 8.71
C ASP A 80 -8.97 -5.16 9.33
N GLU A 81 -7.78 -5.53 9.78
CA GLU A 81 -6.82 -4.60 10.36
C GLU A 81 -5.65 -4.28 9.44
N PHE A 82 -5.63 -4.85 8.23
CA PHE A 82 -4.50 -4.70 7.33
C PHE A 82 -4.16 -3.23 7.06
N GLU A 83 -5.16 -2.43 6.70
CA GLU A 83 -4.91 -1.01 6.39
C GLU A 83 -4.51 -0.22 7.62
N LYS A 84 -4.95 -0.62 8.80
CA LYS A 84 -4.49 -0.02 10.05
C LYS A 84 -2.99 -0.21 10.23
N TYR A 85 -2.48 -1.40 9.92
CA TYR A 85 -1.04 -1.65 10.00
C TYR A 85 -0.28 -0.88 8.92
N VAL A 86 -0.85 -0.73 7.72
CA VAL A 86 -0.25 0.11 6.68
C VAL A 86 -0.08 1.53 7.19
N MET A 87 -1.10 2.06 7.88
CA MET A 87 -1.05 3.42 8.43
C MET A 87 0.03 3.61 9.50
N GLN A 88 0.55 2.53 10.06
CA GLN A 88 1.59 2.58 11.08
C GLN A 88 3.00 2.46 10.53
N ILE A 89 3.16 2.17 9.23
CA ILE A 89 4.48 2.06 8.62
C ILE A 89 5.25 3.36 8.78
N GLY A 90 6.48 3.27 9.28
CA GLY A 90 7.33 4.44 9.45
C GLY A 90 6.90 5.36 10.58
N SER A 91 5.97 4.92 11.42
CA SER A 91 5.57 5.68 12.60
C SER A 91 6.70 5.68 13.63
N LEU A 92 6.92 6.84 14.26
CA LEU A 92 7.88 6.95 15.35
C LEU A 92 7.31 6.42 16.66
N GLU A 93 5.99 6.25 16.73
CA GLU A 93 5.33 5.66 17.89
C GLU A 93 5.37 4.14 17.76
N GLN A 94 5.93 3.48 18.73
CA GLN A 94 6.03 2.03 18.75
C GLN A 94 5.10 1.41 19.76
#